data_c07a5c90fa194b78ed933839d10730d5
#
_entry.id   c07a5c90fa194b78ed933839d10730d5
#
_cell.length_a   1.000
_cell.length_b   1.000
_cell.length_c   1.000
_cell.angle_alpha   90.00
_cell.angle_beta   90.00
_cell.angle_gamma   90.00
#
_symmetry.space_group_name_H-M   'P 1'
#
loop_
_entity.id
_entity.type
_entity.pdbx_description
1 polymer ?
#
loop_
_entity_poly.entity_id
_entity_poly.type
_entity_poly.pdbx_seq_one_letter_code
_entity_poly.pdbx_strand_id
1 'polypeptide(L)'
;LIETGIAKPEDVPGFAQKIHGEASRMIQLVNDILQLSHLDSVSETHAQPDMETVDLLDVAKDCVERQKLNAQRSFISLTYLGESARVLGNRDQLDELCQNLCDNAIRYNRPGGKVQLTTSCTRDGHCTLTVKDNGIGIPKDAQSSVFERFYRVDKSRSKATGGTGLGLAIVKHIARIHNARIKLESEVNVGTTITVVFETAH
;
A
#
# COMPACT_ATOMS: atom_id res chain seq x y z
N LEU A 1 28.02 -7.41 19.89
CA LEU A 1 27.99 -8.84 20.28
C LEU A 1 28.81 -9.71 19.30
N ILE A 2 28.68 -9.50 17.98
CA ILE A 2 29.46 -10.21 16.96
C ILE A 2 30.94 -9.73 17.02
N GLU A 3 31.15 -8.40 16.95
CA GLU A 3 32.52 -7.78 16.97
C GLU A 3 33.26 -8.04 18.28
N THR A 4 32.55 -8.18 19.39
CA THR A 4 33.16 -8.44 20.71
C THR A 4 33.38 -9.93 20.99
N GLY A 5 33.04 -10.83 20.05
CA GLY A 5 33.17 -12.28 20.19
C GLY A 5 32.25 -12.93 21.24
N ILE A 6 31.25 -12.21 21.73
CA ILE A 6 30.27 -12.74 22.70
C ILE A 6 29.23 -13.63 22.01
N ALA A 7 28.94 -13.37 20.73
CA ALA A 7 28.03 -14.21 19.94
C ALA A 7 28.70 -15.53 19.56
N LYS A 8 28.02 -16.64 19.80
CA LYS A 8 28.50 -17.95 19.32
C LYS A 8 28.46 -18.00 17.80
N PRO A 9 29.36 -18.69 17.12
CA PRO A 9 29.40 -18.80 15.65
C PRO A 9 28.06 -19.26 15.04
N GLU A 10 27.32 -20.12 15.72
CA GLU A 10 26.02 -20.65 15.34
C GLU A 10 24.90 -19.60 15.34
N ASP A 11 25.03 -18.53 16.15
CA ASP A 11 24.06 -17.45 16.26
C ASP A 11 24.31 -16.31 15.26
N VAL A 12 25.52 -16.22 14.68
CA VAL A 12 25.92 -15.14 13.77
C VAL A 12 24.99 -15.01 12.56
N PRO A 13 24.58 -16.09 11.86
CA PRO A 13 23.63 -15.98 10.75
C PRO A 13 22.28 -15.38 11.18
N GLY A 14 21.76 -15.75 12.36
CA GLY A 14 20.52 -15.21 12.91
C GLY A 14 20.62 -13.71 13.24
N PHE A 15 21.75 -13.27 13.78
CA PHE A 15 22.01 -11.83 14.03
C PHE A 15 22.17 -11.06 12.71
N ALA A 16 22.89 -11.61 11.73
CA ALA A 16 23.06 -11.00 10.42
C ALA A 16 21.70 -10.82 9.71
N GLN A 17 20.81 -11.81 9.77
CA GLN A 17 19.47 -11.74 9.21
C GLN A 17 18.61 -10.65 9.88
N LYS A 18 18.69 -10.51 11.22
CA LYS A 18 18.01 -9.44 11.96
C LYS A 18 18.54 -8.06 11.57
N ILE A 19 19.88 -7.90 11.50
CA ILE A 19 20.51 -6.63 11.08
C ILE A 19 20.06 -6.27 9.66
N HIS A 20 20.10 -7.21 8.73
CA HIS A 20 19.65 -7.00 7.36
C HIS A 20 18.15 -6.59 7.30
N GLY A 21 17.29 -7.23 8.09
CA GLY A 21 15.88 -6.89 8.17
C GLY A 21 15.64 -5.47 8.70
N GLU A 22 16.34 -5.05 9.75
CA GLU A 22 16.23 -3.68 10.29
C GLU A 22 16.84 -2.64 9.35
N ALA A 23 17.96 -2.93 8.69
CA ALA A 23 18.55 -2.04 7.68
C ALA A 23 17.59 -1.83 6.49
N SER A 24 16.98 -2.89 5.96
CA SER A 24 16.01 -2.83 4.89
C SER A 24 14.78 -2.01 5.29
N ARG A 25 14.32 -2.18 6.55
CA ARG A 25 13.22 -1.39 7.10
C ARG A 25 13.56 0.10 7.21
N MET A 26 14.79 0.43 7.65
CA MET A 26 15.25 1.83 7.72
C MET A 26 15.33 2.48 6.34
N ILE A 27 15.83 1.76 5.34
CA ILE A 27 15.86 2.23 3.95
C ILE A 27 14.44 2.52 3.45
N GLN A 28 13.49 1.60 3.70
CA GLN A 28 12.10 1.81 3.32
C GLN A 28 11.49 3.04 4.01
N LEU A 29 11.75 3.22 5.32
CA LEU A 29 11.27 4.37 6.09
C LEU A 29 11.83 5.69 5.53
N VAL A 30 13.11 5.74 5.19
CA VAL A 30 13.74 6.93 4.58
C VAL A 30 13.10 7.23 3.23
N ASN A 31 12.91 6.23 2.39
CA ASN A 31 12.25 6.40 1.09
C ASN A 31 10.80 6.90 1.24
N ASP A 32 10.02 6.32 2.15
CA ASP A 32 8.64 6.75 2.41
C ASP A 32 8.57 8.20 2.92
N ILE A 33 9.55 8.63 3.77
CA ILE A 33 9.63 10.01 4.27
C ILE A 33 10.00 10.97 3.13
N LEU A 34 10.99 10.63 2.31
CA LEU A 34 11.38 11.45 1.16
C LEU A 34 10.22 11.60 0.17
N GLN A 35 9.50 10.54 -0.12
CA GLN A 35 8.30 10.57 -0.94
C GLN A 35 7.23 11.50 -0.36
N LEU A 36 6.89 11.36 0.92
CA LEU A 36 5.93 12.24 1.59
C LEU A 36 6.37 13.71 1.56
N SER A 37 7.65 13.97 1.80
CA SER A 37 8.21 15.32 1.73
C SER A 37 8.12 15.90 0.32
N HIS A 38 8.42 15.09 -0.70
CA HIS A 38 8.28 15.50 -2.10
C HIS A 38 6.81 15.79 -2.46
N LEU A 39 5.88 14.92 -2.05
CA LEU A 39 4.46 15.10 -2.28
C LEU A 39 3.91 16.35 -1.54
N ASP A 40 4.37 16.63 -0.31
CA ASP A 40 4.01 17.84 0.43
C ASP A 40 4.52 19.11 -0.29
N SER A 41 5.77 19.13 -0.78
CA SER A 41 6.36 20.26 -1.50
C SER A 41 5.66 20.57 -2.83
N VAL A 42 5.24 19.54 -3.56
CA VAL A 42 4.44 19.71 -4.80
C VAL A 42 3.07 20.35 -4.48
N SER A 43 2.46 19.99 -3.36
CA SER A 43 1.19 20.60 -2.94
C SER A 43 1.33 22.08 -2.52
N GLU A 44 2.49 22.50 -1.99
CA GLU A 44 2.76 23.87 -1.60
C GLU A 44 3.16 24.78 -2.77
N THR A 45 3.87 24.25 -3.76
CA THR A 45 4.34 25.02 -4.91
C THR A 45 3.31 25.19 -6.02
N HIS A 46 2.09 24.62 -5.88
CA HIS A 46 1.06 24.59 -6.93
C HIS A 46 1.55 24.01 -8.27
N ALA A 47 2.73 23.39 -8.29
CA ALA A 47 3.18 22.61 -9.43
C ALA A 47 2.32 21.35 -9.53
N GLN A 48 1.30 21.39 -10.37
CA GLN A 48 0.53 20.18 -10.65
C GLN A 48 1.48 19.17 -11.31
N PRO A 49 1.53 17.91 -10.81
CA PRO A 49 2.24 16.86 -11.51
C PRO A 49 1.67 16.75 -12.93
N ASP A 50 2.48 16.33 -13.90
CA ASP A 50 2.02 16.09 -15.26
C ASP A 50 0.86 15.10 -15.21
N MET A 51 -0.35 15.63 -15.47
CA MET A 51 -1.58 14.84 -15.48
C MET A 51 -1.85 14.38 -16.89
N GLU A 52 -2.05 13.09 -17.07
CA GLU A 52 -2.39 12.45 -18.34
C GLU A 52 -3.59 11.51 -18.19
N THR A 53 -4.12 11.01 -19.29
CA THR A 53 -5.16 9.98 -19.23
C THR A 53 -4.52 8.63 -18.91
N VAL A 54 -4.80 8.12 -17.71
CA VAL A 54 -4.28 6.83 -17.21
C VAL A 54 -5.42 5.82 -17.10
N ASP A 55 -5.19 4.60 -17.60
CA ASP A 55 -6.12 3.49 -17.39
C ASP A 55 -5.78 2.74 -16.09
N LEU A 56 -6.68 2.81 -15.12
CA LEU A 56 -6.52 2.13 -13.82
C LEU A 56 -6.43 0.60 -13.97
N LEU A 57 -6.98 0.02 -15.05
CA LEU A 57 -6.84 -1.42 -15.31
C LEU A 57 -5.38 -1.78 -15.60
N ASP A 58 -4.65 -0.95 -16.33
CA ASP A 58 -3.24 -1.20 -16.60
C ASP A 58 -2.39 -0.96 -15.34
N VAL A 59 -2.73 0.03 -14.51
CA VAL A 59 -2.13 0.19 -13.16
C VAL A 59 -2.32 -1.06 -12.31
N ALA A 60 -3.55 -1.62 -12.29
CA ALA A 60 -3.84 -2.82 -11.51
C ALA A 60 -3.10 -4.07 -12.03
N LYS A 61 -3.01 -4.24 -13.35
CA LYS A 61 -2.25 -5.34 -13.99
C LYS A 61 -0.77 -5.29 -13.62
N ASP A 62 -0.15 -4.11 -13.81
CA ASP A 62 1.26 -3.90 -13.54
C ASP A 62 1.57 -4.10 -12.05
N CYS A 63 0.69 -3.64 -11.17
CA CYS A 63 0.81 -3.85 -9.73
C CYS A 63 0.78 -5.35 -9.38
N VAL A 64 -0.17 -6.11 -9.93
CA VAL A 64 -0.28 -7.56 -9.69
C VAL A 64 0.97 -8.29 -10.17
N GLU A 65 1.49 -7.97 -11.34
CA GLU A 65 2.73 -8.61 -11.84
C GLU A 65 3.95 -8.27 -10.96
N ARG A 66 4.11 -7.01 -10.55
CA ARG A 66 5.19 -6.61 -9.63
C ARG A 66 5.10 -7.28 -8.26
N GLN A 67 3.89 -7.45 -7.73
CA GLN A 67 3.65 -8.02 -6.40
C GLN A 67 3.54 -9.55 -6.37
N LYS A 68 3.56 -10.20 -7.52
CA LYS A 68 3.37 -11.65 -7.67
C LYS A 68 4.29 -12.49 -6.79
N LEU A 69 5.59 -12.18 -6.81
CA LEU A 69 6.59 -12.89 -5.99
C LEU A 69 6.38 -12.66 -4.49
N ASN A 70 6.02 -11.45 -4.09
CA ASN A 70 5.75 -11.11 -2.70
C ASN A 70 4.50 -11.86 -2.19
N ALA A 71 3.43 -11.86 -2.99
CA ALA A 71 2.21 -12.61 -2.68
C ALA A 71 2.48 -14.13 -2.57
N GLN A 72 3.25 -14.70 -3.51
CA GLN A 72 3.63 -16.12 -3.46
C GLN A 72 4.44 -16.47 -2.21
N ARG A 73 5.44 -15.65 -1.83
CA ARG A 73 6.22 -15.85 -0.59
C ARG A 73 5.36 -15.79 0.66
N SER A 74 4.28 -15.03 0.62
CA SER A 74 3.31 -14.89 1.71
C SER A 74 2.17 -15.92 1.63
N PHE A 75 2.18 -16.81 0.65
CA PHE A 75 1.10 -17.78 0.36
C PHE A 75 -0.25 -17.10 0.12
N ILE A 76 -0.27 -15.97 -0.61
CA ILE A 76 -1.47 -15.18 -0.92
C ILE A 76 -1.83 -15.35 -2.40
N SER A 77 -3.10 -15.59 -2.69
CA SER A 77 -3.65 -15.53 -4.05
C SER A 77 -3.92 -14.07 -4.41
N LEU A 78 -3.15 -13.52 -5.36
CA LEU A 78 -3.27 -12.15 -5.84
C LEU A 78 -3.86 -12.16 -7.25
N THR A 79 -4.95 -11.42 -7.46
CA THR A 79 -5.67 -11.37 -8.74
C THR A 79 -6.13 -9.95 -9.05
N TYR A 80 -6.36 -9.66 -10.34
CA TYR A 80 -7.09 -8.47 -10.76
C TYR A 80 -8.31 -8.85 -11.61
N LEU A 81 -9.31 -7.99 -11.57
CA LEU A 81 -10.56 -8.13 -12.33
C LEU A 81 -11.08 -6.73 -12.68
N GLY A 82 -11.84 -6.62 -13.74
CA GLY A 82 -12.52 -5.37 -14.08
C GLY A 82 -12.36 -4.96 -15.53
N GLU A 83 -12.72 -3.73 -15.80
CA GLU A 83 -12.74 -3.10 -17.11
C GLU A 83 -11.84 -1.87 -17.16
N SER A 84 -11.56 -1.36 -18.36
CA SER A 84 -10.84 -0.10 -18.59
C SER A 84 -11.53 1.03 -17.83
N ALA A 85 -10.77 1.73 -17.01
CA ALA A 85 -11.23 2.80 -16.14
C ALA A 85 -10.27 3.99 -16.28
N ARG A 86 -10.56 4.91 -17.22
CA ARG A 86 -9.68 6.03 -17.56
C ARG A 86 -9.92 7.22 -16.66
N VAL A 87 -8.86 7.72 -16.06
CA VAL A 87 -8.86 8.88 -15.16
C VAL A 87 -7.78 9.88 -15.58
N LEU A 88 -7.95 11.14 -15.23
CA LEU A 88 -6.88 12.13 -15.33
C LEU A 88 -5.98 12.00 -14.12
N GLY A 89 -4.69 11.68 -14.32
CA GLY A 89 -3.78 11.47 -13.22
C GLY A 89 -2.32 11.35 -13.63
N ASN A 90 -1.44 11.37 -12.64
CA ASN A 90 -0.04 11.07 -12.82
C ASN A 90 0.19 9.56 -12.68
N ARG A 91 0.72 8.92 -13.71
CA ARG A 91 0.89 7.46 -13.78
C ARG A 91 1.71 6.92 -12.61
N ASP A 92 2.85 7.53 -12.30
CA ASP A 92 3.75 7.07 -11.26
C ASP A 92 3.10 7.13 -9.87
N GLN A 93 2.35 8.21 -9.60
CA GLN A 93 1.61 8.34 -8.33
C GLN A 93 0.45 7.34 -8.22
N LEU A 94 -0.26 7.06 -9.32
CA LEU A 94 -1.34 6.05 -9.31
C LEU A 94 -0.77 4.63 -9.16
N ASP A 95 0.37 4.33 -9.76
CA ASP A 95 1.11 3.10 -9.55
C ASP A 95 1.53 2.94 -8.08
N GLU A 96 2.05 4.00 -7.47
CA GLU A 96 2.44 4.04 -6.07
C GLU A 96 1.25 3.84 -5.12
N LEU A 97 0.13 4.51 -5.37
CA LEU A 97 -1.12 4.33 -4.63
C LEU A 97 -1.57 2.88 -4.67
N CYS A 98 -1.62 2.29 -5.86
CA CYS A 98 -2.02 0.90 -6.07
C CYS A 98 -1.08 -0.06 -5.34
N GLN A 99 0.23 0.17 -5.41
CA GLN A 99 1.25 -0.63 -4.76
C GLN A 99 1.15 -0.58 -3.24
N ASN A 100 0.95 0.60 -2.63
CA ASN A 100 0.77 0.76 -1.19
C ASN A 100 -0.48 0.02 -0.68
N LEU A 101 -1.58 0.09 -1.42
CA LEU A 101 -2.80 -0.66 -1.09
C LEU A 101 -2.59 -2.17 -1.17
N CYS A 102 -1.95 -2.65 -2.25
CA CYS A 102 -1.67 -4.07 -2.48
C CYS A 102 -0.69 -4.63 -1.44
N ASP A 103 0.38 -3.91 -1.12
CA ASP A 103 1.34 -4.26 -0.08
C ASP A 103 0.67 -4.42 1.29
N ASN A 104 -0.20 -3.49 1.67
CA ASN A 104 -0.96 -3.60 2.90
C ASN A 104 -1.88 -4.82 2.90
N ALA A 105 -2.59 -5.07 1.81
CA ALA A 105 -3.49 -6.21 1.67
C ALA A 105 -2.76 -7.57 1.74
N ILE A 106 -1.53 -7.66 1.22
CA ILE A 106 -0.67 -8.85 1.33
C ILE A 106 -0.11 -8.97 2.75
N ARG A 107 0.44 -7.90 3.31
CA ARG A 107 1.13 -7.86 4.59
C ARG A 107 0.23 -8.21 5.77
N TYR A 108 -1.01 -7.71 5.76
CA TYR A 108 -1.99 -7.93 6.82
C TYR A 108 -2.97 -9.07 6.51
N ASN A 109 -2.59 -9.94 5.57
CA ASN A 109 -3.35 -11.14 5.26
C ASN A 109 -2.88 -12.36 6.07
N ARG A 110 -3.47 -13.50 5.79
CA ARG A 110 -3.14 -14.82 6.37
C ARG A 110 -2.63 -15.75 5.28
N PRO A 111 -1.73 -16.69 5.58
CA PRO A 111 -1.37 -17.74 4.62
C PRO A 111 -2.62 -18.43 4.06
N GLY A 112 -2.68 -18.62 2.76
CA GLY A 112 -3.86 -19.11 2.05
C GLY A 112 -4.93 -18.06 1.77
N GLY A 113 -4.68 -16.79 2.13
CA GLY A 113 -5.59 -15.68 1.89
C GLY A 113 -5.65 -15.22 0.43
N LYS A 114 -6.52 -14.25 0.18
CA LYS A 114 -6.77 -13.71 -1.15
C LYS A 114 -6.70 -12.19 -1.12
N VAL A 115 -6.13 -11.62 -2.18
CA VAL A 115 -6.16 -10.18 -2.48
C VAL A 115 -6.66 -10.01 -3.90
N GLN A 116 -7.66 -9.16 -4.08
CA GLN A 116 -8.24 -8.87 -5.39
C GLN A 116 -8.24 -7.37 -5.64
N LEU A 117 -7.66 -6.97 -6.76
CA LEU A 117 -7.76 -5.63 -7.31
C LEU A 117 -8.93 -5.59 -8.30
N THR A 118 -9.75 -4.55 -8.23
CA THR A 118 -10.90 -4.41 -9.15
C THR A 118 -10.96 -2.98 -9.67
N THR A 119 -11.18 -2.84 -10.98
CA THR A 119 -11.44 -1.54 -11.63
C THR A 119 -12.79 -1.53 -12.27
N SER A 120 -13.52 -0.42 -12.14
CA SER A 120 -14.80 -0.21 -12.80
C SER A 120 -15.08 1.27 -12.98
N CYS A 121 -15.93 1.60 -13.96
CA CYS A 121 -16.49 2.95 -14.10
C CYS A 121 -18.02 2.89 -14.06
N THR A 122 -18.61 3.85 -13.37
CA THR A 122 -20.07 4.02 -13.36
C THR A 122 -20.49 4.91 -14.52
N ARG A 123 -21.81 4.83 -14.88
CA ARG A 123 -22.40 5.69 -15.92
C ARG A 123 -22.37 7.19 -15.53
N ASP A 124 -22.28 7.48 -14.25
CA ASP A 124 -22.25 8.86 -13.71
C ASP A 124 -20.86 9.50 -13.73
N GLY A 125 -19.90 8.88 -14.42
CA GLY A 125 -18.58 9.46 -14.60
C GLY A 125 -17.65 9.27 -13.38
N HIS A 126 -17.78 8.18 -12.63
CA HIS A 126 -16.85 7.83 -11.55
C HIS A 126 -16.14 6.53 -11.87
N CYS A 127 -14.83 6.55 -11.88
CA CYS A 127 -14.00 5.36 -11.98
C CYS A 127 -13.44 4.97 -10.62
N THR A 128 -13.31 3.68 -10.37
CA THR A 128 -12.86 3.14 -9.07
C THR A 128 -11.69 2.19 -9.24
N LEU A 129 -10.76 2.27 -8.29
CA LEU A 129 -9.77 1.23 -8.00
C LEU A 129 -10.08 0.68 -6.61
N THR A 130 -10.40 -0.59 -6.52
CA THR A 130 -10.72 -1.27 -5.27
C THR A 130 -9.69 -2.36 -4.99
N VAL A 131 -9.14 -2.38 -3.78
CA VAL A 131 -8.32 -3.47 -3.27
C VAL A 131 -9.06 -4.13 -2.11
N LYS A 132 -9.35 -5.42 -2.27
CA LYS A 132 -10.07 -6.23 -1.28
C LYS A 132 -9.20 -7.39 -0.84
N ASP A 133 -9.10 -7.59 0.47
CA ASP A 133 -8.46 -8.75 1.10
C ASP A 133 -9.42 -9.46 2.05
N ASN A 134 -9.08 -10.70 2.40
CA ASN A 134 -9.74 -11.49 3.43
C ASN A 134 -8.81 -11.73 4.65
N GLY A 135 -7.99 -10.75 4.97
CA GLY A 135 -7.00 -10.79 6.03
C GLY A 135 -7.55 -10.58 7.42
N ILE A 136 -6.73 -9.96 8.28
CA ILE A 136 -7.06 -9.79 9.70
C ILE A 136 -8.12 -8.71 9.96
N GLY A 137 -8.36 -7.81 8.99
CA GLY A 137 -9.25 -6.66 9.14
C GLY A 137 -8.72 -5.59 10.08
N ILE A 138 -9.47 -4.49 10.21
CA ILE A 138 -9.13 -3.30 11.00
C ILE A 138 -10.23 -3.07 12.03
N PRO A 139 -9.89 -2.96 13.34
CA PRO A 139 -10.85 -2.63 14.40
C PRO A 139 -11.55 -1.28 14.13
N LYS A 140 -12.82 -1.15 14.49
CA LYS A 140 -13.62 0.05 14.21
C LYS A 140 -13.04 1.33 14.78
N ASP A 141 -12.49 1.27 15.98
CA ASP A 141 -11.83 2.37 16.67
C ASP A 141 -10.55 2.85 15.98
N ALA A 142 -9.90 1.97 15.23
CA ALA A 142 -8.67 2.27 14.48
C ALA A 142 -8.94 2.81 13.06
N GLN A 143 -10.12 2.55 12.47
CA GLN A 143 -10.39 2.85 11.05
C GLN A 143 -10.29 4.33 10.70
N SER A 144 -10.61 5.24 11.61
CA SER A 144 -10.45 6.69 11.40
C SER A 144 -8.98 7.13 11.36
N SER A 145 -8.09 6.39 12.02
CA SER A 145 -6.68 6.76 12.23
C SER A 145 -5.70 6.03 11.31
N VAL A 146 -6.12 4.97 10.59
CA VAL A 146 -5.19 4.18 9.75
C VAL A 146 -4.56 4.97 8.60
N PHE A 147 -5.12 6.12 8.23
CA PHE A 147 -4.56 7.03 7.22
C PHE A 147 -3.66 8.13 7.81
N GLU A 148 -3.47 8.13 9.13
CA GLU A 148 -2.55 9.07 9.79
C GLU A 148 -1.10 8.57 9.65
N ARG A 149 -0.13 9.51 9.57
CA ARG A 149 1.29 9.20 9.44
C ARG A 149 1.78 8.44 10.68
N PHE A 150 2.55 7.38 10.48
CA PHE A 150 3.13 6.51 11.52
C PHE A 150 2.11 5.77 12.39
N TYR A 151 0.81 5.86 12.07
CA TYR A 151 -0.22 5.14 12.80
C TYR A 151 -0.14 3.63 12.52
N ARG A 152 -0.35 2.84 13.56
CA ARG A 152 -0.35 1.37 13.50
C ARG A 152 -1.28 0.82 14.57
N VAL A 153 -2.16 -0.09 14.20
CA VAL A 153 -3.14 -0.73 15.10
C VAL A 153 -2.45 -1.51 16.24
N ASP A 154 -1.34 -2.19 15.93
CA ASP A 154 -0.57 -2.96 16.93
C ASP A 154 0.93 -2.75 16.73
N LYS A 155 1.56 -2.07 17.70
CA LYS A 155 3.01 -1.79 17.69
C LYS A 155 3.86 -3.05 17.90
N SER A 156 3.33 -4.10 18.53
CA SER A 156 4.08 -5.31 18.86
C SER A 156 4.13 -6.31 17.68
N ARG A 157 3.01 -6.59 17.05
CA ARG A 157 2.93 -7.42 15.83
C ARG A 157 3.65 -6.80 14.64
N SER A 158 3.62 -5.51 14.57
CA SER A 158 4.15 -4.78 13.44
C SER A 158 5.68 -4.66 13.42
N LYS A 159 6.40 -4.98 14.51
CA LYS A 159 7.85 -5.23 14.45
C LYS A 159 8.18 -6.48 13.62
N ALA A 160 7.34 -7.51 13.67
CA ALA A 160 7.52 -8.73 12.89
C ALA A 160 7.18 -8.55 11.40
N THR A 161 6.24 -7.65 11.07
CA THR A 161 5.78 -7.44 9.68
C THR A 161 6.48 -6.28 8.94
N GLY A 162 7.35 -5.50 9.62
CA GLY A 162 8.24 -4.52 8.97
C GLY A 162 7.57 -3.25 8.40
N GLY A 163 6.29 -2.96 8.70
CA GLY A 163 5.61 -1.78 8.16
C GLY A 163 6.08 -0.45 8.77
N THR A 164 6.17 0.59 7.95
CA THR A 164 6.57 1.97 8.35
C THR A 164 5.42 2.76 8.97
N GLY A 165 4.16 2.42 8.65
CA GLY A 165 2.97 3.19 9.01
C GLY A 165 2.75 4.42 8.12
N LEU A 166 3.41 4.48 6.97
CA LEU A 166 3.31 5.60 6.02
C LEU A 166 2.50 5.25 4.77
N GLY A 167 2.40 3.98 4.38
CA GLY A 167 1.77 3.58 3.11
C GLY A 167 0.34 4.09 2.92
N LEU A 168 -0.55 3.98 3.93
CA LEU A 168 -1.92 4.52 3.81
C LEU A 168 -1.96 6.05 3.89
N ALA A 169 -1.01 6.70 4.55
CA ALA A 169 -0.88 8.16 4.52
C ALA A 169 -0.46 8.64 3.13
N ILE A 170 0.43 7.92 2.43
CA ILE A 170 0.78 8.15 1.03
C ILE A 170 -0.45 7.99 0.13
N VAL A 171 -1.22 6.90 0.30
CA VAL A 171 -2.48 6.68 -0.43
C VAL A 171 -3.44 7.86 -0.26
N LYS A 172 -3.65 8.34 0.97
CA LYS A 172 -4.50 9.50 1.28
C LYS A 172 -4.00 10.76 0.57
N HIS A 173 -2.68 10.98 0.58
CA HIS A 173 -2.07 12.15 -0.05
C HIS A 173 -2.23 12.11 -1.58
N ILE A 174 -1.92 10.98 -2.23
CA ILE A 174 -2.06 10.82 -3.68
C ILE A 174 -3.53 10.96 -4.09
N ALA A 175 -4.46 10.34 -3.34
CA ALA A 175 -5.89 10.50 -3.62
C ALA A 175 -6.32 11.98 -3.57
N ARG A 176 -5.80 12.77 -2.62
CA ARG A 176 -6.08 14.21 -2.53
C ARG A 176 -5.58 14.98 -3.75
N ILE A 177 -4.35 14.70 -4.24
CA ILE A 177 -3.79 15.34 -5.45
C ILE A 177 -4.68 15.06 -6.66
N HIS A 178 -5.26 13.86 -6.74
CA HIS A 178 -6.13 13.42 -7.84
C HIS A 178 -7.62 13.75 -7.62
N ASN A 179 -7.96 14.57 -6.61
CA ASN A 179 -9.35 14.85 -6.22
C ASN A 179 -10.20 13.60 -6.01
N ALA A 180 -9.56 12.48 -5.67
CA ALA A 180 -10.21 11.20 -5.44
C ALA A 180 -10.66 11.05 -3.98
N ARG A 181 -11.73 10.27 -3.78
CA ARG A 181 -12.28 9.94 -2.45
C ARG A 181 -11.93 8.51 -2.08
N ILE A 182 -11.58 8.31 -0.81
CA ILE A 182 -11.27 6.98 -0.28
C ILE A 182 -12.46 6.50 0.56
N LYS A 183 -12.89 5.25 0.31
CA LYS A 183 -13.84 4.52 1.15
C LYS A 183 -13.12 3.33 1.77
N LEU A 184 -13.29 3.14 3.07
CA LEU A 184 -12.75 2.02 3.84
C LEU A 184 -13.91 1.23 4.45
N GLU A 185 -13.94 -0.06 4.17
CA GLU A 185 -14.83 -1.03 4.78
C GLU A 185 -13.98 -2.16 5.34
N SER A 186 -14.07 -2.41 6.64
CA SER A 186 -13.25 -3.45 7.27
C SER A 186 -13.94 -4.04 8.49
N GLU A 187 -13.76 -5.34 8.65
CA GLU A 187 -14.24 -6.09 9.80
C GLU A 187 -13.16 -7.05 10.28
N VAL A 188 -12.94 -7.09 11.59
CA VAL A 188 -11.92 -7.93 12.22
C VAL A 188 -12.19 -9.39 11.89
N ASN A 189 -11.14 -10.09 11.43
CA ASN A 189 -11.17 -11.49 10.99
C ASN A 189 -11.96 -11.78 9.70
N VAL A 190 -12.56 -10.79 9.05
CA VAL A 190 -13.23 -10.92 7.76
C VAL A 190 -12.35 -10.37 6.63
N GLY A 191 -11.74 -9.19 6.81
CA GLY A 191 -10.84 -8.57 5.85
C GLY A 191 -11.07 -7.07 5.70
N THR A 192 -10.44 -6.49 4.68
CA THR A 192 -10.50 -5.06 4.40
C THR A 192 -10.80 -4.83 2.92
N THR A 193 -11.59 -3.81 2.64
CA THR A 193 -11.84 -3.29 1.29
C THR A 193 -11.57 -1.80 1.30
N ILE A 194 -10.61 -1.35 0.48
CA ILE A 194 -10.34 0.06 0.25
C ILE A 194 -10.68 0.38 -1.20
N THR A 195 -11.56 1.35 -1.40
CA THR A 195 -11.97 1.82 -2.72
C THR A 195 -11.56 3.27 -2.88
N VAL A 196 -10.81 3.57 -3.92
CA VAL A 196 -10.48 4.93 -4.35
C VAL A 196 -11.37 5.28 -5.52
N VAL A 197 -12.14 6.37 -5.39
CA VAL A 197 -13.14 6.84 -6.35
C VAL A 197 -12.61 8.09 -7.02
N PHE A 198 -12.41 8.03 -8.31
CA PHE A 198 -11.93 9.12 -9.17
C PHE A 198 -13.07 9.64 -10.05
N GLU A 199 -12.95 10.88 -10.52
CA GLU A 199 -13.77 11.39 -11.62
C GLU A 199 -13.19 10.89 -12.97
N THR A 200 -14.06 10.58 -13.94
CA THR A 200 -13.59 10.16 -15.27
C THR A 200 -12.84 11.29 -15.98
N ALA A 201 -11.80 10.94 -16.74
CA ALA A 201 -11.23 11.84 -17.72
C ALA A 201 -12.26 12.07 -18.85
N HIS A 202 -12.66 13.31 -19.06
CA HIS A 202 -13.49 13.73 -20.18
C HIS A 202 -12.64 13.99 -21.40
#